data_77ab3111bd8f345b5a08f3bdb695633a
#
_entry.id   77ab3111bd8f345b5a08f3bdb695633a
#
_cell.length_a   1.000
_cell.length_b   1.000
_cell.length_c   1.000
_cell.angle_alpha   90.00
_cell.angle_beta   90.00
_cell.angle_gamma   90.00
#
_symmetry.space_group_name_H-M   'P 1'
#
loop_
_entity.id
_entity.type
_entity.pdbx_description
1 polymer ?
#
loop_
_entity_poly.entity_id
_entity_poly.type
_entity_poly.pdbx_seq_one_letter_code
_entity_poly.pdbx_strand_id
1 'polypeptide(L)'
;MLKTSLSIPVVALAAGIAYMGIPSGAGAQDPTLSEKDFEEAKTLYFQRCAGCHGVLRKGATGKNLEPKATRKLGQKRLEKIIAIGTEGGMNNFDDLFSKEQISKLATYIQMDVPPPAEMTLADMKKRWKTFVKPEDYPTKPMHGRNWENFFLVILRDAGKVGIIDGDKHEVVAKVDTGYAVHVMKESSDGRFWYTQGRDGKMTKIDLWMDPPQVVAETQIASDARDVAVSHYGKWKDKYVIGGAYWPPHFVILDAVTMEPLKVVSTRGVNVDGEYVNEARVAAVYNTPKAPTWMVAVKELGQMWQVDYSDLDNLRIEQINTNKFLHDGFFDPTQRYFQIAANASNRIEIQDTVTRKAVASINTGKMPHPGPGANWVDPKCGPVAGTTHLGEGKVTVWGNDPAGHPDQAWKICYKVDTDGPGLFIRTHPNSPYVFADQTKHPEPEIQQSIKVIDKKTGKVVKTIRVTKEKTALAVHSEFNKDGSEVWVSVWVRGGKKNWLKGEIVVYDSNTLEEKARIKDLETPTGKFNVYNRVHHVT
;
A
#
# COMPACT_ATOMS: atom_id res chain seq x y z
N MET A 1 85.91 -3.08 -23.22
CA MET A 1 86.70 -2.21 -24.10
C MET A 1 85.81 -1.78 -25.24
N LEU A 2 85.82 -0.48 -25.43
CA LEU A 2 85.35 0.34 -26.55
C LEU A 2 83.94 0.12 -27.19
N LYS A 3 83.25 1.20 -26.98
CA LYS A 3 82.07 1.72 -27.70
C LYS A 3 82.35 2.01 -29.17
N THR A 4 81.36 1.88 -30.04
CA THR A 4 81.17 2.84 -31.14
C THR A 4 79.67 2.92 -31.45
N SER A 5 79.14 4.14 -31.34
CA SER A 5 77.79 4.57 -31.71
C SER A 5 77.79 4.92 -33.21
N LEU A 6 76.79 4.45 -33.96
CA LEU A 6 76.44 4.96 -35.29
C LEU A 6 75.08 5.63 -35.24
N SER A 7 75.08 6.94 -35.51
CA SER A 7 73.87 7.76 -35.65
C SER A 7 73.48 7.78 -37.15
N ILE A 8 72.21 7.47 -37.45
CA ILE A 8 71.62 7.65 -38.76
C ILE A 8 70.53 8.73 -38.65
N PRO A 9 70.55 9.77 -39.49
CA PRO A 9 69.51 10.80 -39.46
C PRO A 9 68.25 10.31 -40.18
N VAL A 10 67.10 10.42 -39.49
CA VAL A 10 65.78 10.18 -40.09
C VAL A 10 65.25 11.48 -40.69
N VAL A 11 65.10 11.50 -42.02
CA VAL A 11 64.40 12.58 -42.72
C VAL A 11 62.91 12.35 -42.63
N ALA A 12 62.23 13.27 -41.96
CA ALA A 12 60.77 13.25 -41.84
C ALA A 12 60.12 13.86 -43.11
N LEU A 13 59.47 13.05 -43.93
CA LEU A 13 58.58 13.52 -44.99
C LEU A 13 57.21 13.76 -44.37
N ALA A 14 56.77 15.02 -44.25
CA ALA A 14 55.43 15.39 -43.83
C ALA A 14 54.47 15.26 -45.06
N ALA A 15 53.71 14.17 -45.12
CA ALA A 15 52.55 14.06 -46.00
C ALA A 15 51.32 14.58 -45.27
N GLY A 16 50.84 15.75 -45.65
CA GLY A 16 49.59 16.31 -45.17
C GLY A 16 48.38 15.51 -45.69
N ILE A 17 47.78 14.69 -44.83
CA ILE A 17 46.46 14.10 -45.05
C ILE A 17 45.44 15.07 -44.47
N ALA A 18 44.72 15.76 -45.39
CA ALA A 18 43.54 16.53 -45.02
C ALA A 18 42.45 15.56 -44.53
N TYR A 19 42.28 15.46 -43.21
CA TYR A 19 41.14 14.78 -42.62
C TYR A 19 39.90 15.64 -42.88
N MET A 20 39.08 15.30 -43.87
CA MET A 20 37.71 15.79 -43.95
C MET A 20 36.97 15.24 -42.75
N GLY A 21 36.72 16.10 -41.73
CA GLY A 21 35.91 15.78 -40.58
C GLY A 21 34.51 15.41 -41.02
N ILE A 22 34.17 14.14 -40.90
CA ILE A 22 32.76 13.71 -40.85
C ILE A 22 32.15 14.40 -39.66
N PRO A 23 31.06 15.19 -39.79
CA PRO A 23 30.39 15.73 -38.61
C PRO A 23 29.90 14.53 -37.80
N SER A 24 30.53 14.31 -36.64
CA SER A 24 30.00 13.42 -35.62
C SER A 24 28.57 13.86 -35.34
N GLY A 25 27.63 12.95 -35.65
CA GLY A 25 26.22 13.17 -35.41
C GLY A 25 26.04 13.74 -34.03
N ALA A 26 25.19 14.76 -33.91
CA ALA A 26 24.81 15.38 -32.63
C ALA A 26 24.41 14.28 -31.66
N GLY A 27 25.30 13.93 -30.76
CA GLY A 27 25.02 13.02 -29.66
C GLY A 27 23.83 13.64 -28.91
N ALA A 28 22.76 12.88 -28.76
CA ALA A 28 21.63 13.33 -27.95
C ALA A 28 22.20 13.74 -26.59
N GLN A 29 22.08 15.02 -26.27
CA GLN A 29 22.51 15.57 -24.99
C GLN A 29 21.81 14.79 -23.88
N ASP A 30 22.53 14.33 -22.87
CA ASP A 30 21.93 13.62 -21.74
C ASP A 30 20.81 14.49 -21.11
N PRO A 31 19.66 13.91 -20.81
CA PRO A 31 18.54 14.68 -20.24
C PRO A 31 18.97 15.30 -18.91
N THR A 32 18.75 16.60 -18.75
CA THR A 32 19.13 17.35 -17.55
C THR A 32 17.94 18.17 -17.04
N LEU A 33 17.92 18.41 -15.72
CA LEU A 33 16.98 19.28 -15.01
C LEU A 33 17.77 20.26 -14.15
N SER A 34 17.19 21.45 -13.88
CA SER A 34 17.69 22.29 -12.80
C SER A 34 17.57 21.56 -11.46
N GLU A 35 18.36 21.92 -10.45
CA GLU A 35 18.30 21.30 -9.12
C GLU A 35 16.87 21.36 -8.54
N LYS A 36 16.20 22.52 -8.66
CA LYS A 36 14.81 22.69 -8.25
C LYS A 36 13.85 21.73 -8.96
N ASP A 37 13.97 21.64 -10.29
CA ASP A 37 13.10 20.77 -11.09
C ASP A 37 13.38 19.30 -10.88
N PHE A 38 14.65 18.96 -10.60
CA PHE A 38 15.07 17.61 -10.24
C PHE A 38 14.42 17.17 -8.91
N GLU A 39 14.51 18.00 -7.86
CA GLU A 39 13.90 17.66 -6.55
C GLU A 39 12.36 17.63 -6.63
N GLU A 40 11.73 18.49 -7.43
CA GLU A 40 10.30 18.40 -7.70
C GLU A 40 9.95 17.08 -8.40
N ALA A 41 10.60 16.75 -9.50
CA ALA A 41 10.33 15.53 -10.26
C ALA A 41 10.61 14.26 -9.45
N LYS A 42 11.68 14.24 -8.67
CA LYS A 42 12.02 13.18 -7.73
C LYS A 42 10.92 12.99 -6.69
N THR A 43 10.45 14.07 -6.08
CA THR A 43 9.36 14.05 -5.12
C THR A 43 8.09 13.46 -5.74
N LEU A 44 7.69 13.92 -6.92
CA LEU A 44 6.52 13.41 -7.64
C LEU A 44 6.69 11.91 -7.99
N TYR A 45 7.89 11.51 -8.41
CA TYR A 45 8.20 10.11 -8.69
C TYR A 45 8.00 9.21 -7.46
N PHE A 46 8.57 9.59 -6.32
CA PHE A 46 8.42 8.84 -5.07
C PHE A 46 6.96 8.77 -4.62
N GLN A 47 6.25 9.87 -4.73
CA GLN A 47 4.86 9.96 -4.31
C GLN A 47 3.90 9.11 -5.15
N ARG A 48 4.15 8.97 -6.46
CA ARG A 48 3.15 8.43 -7.40
C ARG A 48 3.63 7.26 -8.25
N CYS A 49 4.91 7.13 -8.49
CA CYS A 49 5.45 6.17 -9.47
C CYS A 49 6.22 5.01 -8.82
N ALA A 50 7.05 5.30 -7.80
CA ALA A 50 7.93 4.33 -7.16
C ALA A 50 7.19 3.11 -6.58
N GLY A 51 5.95 3.27 -6.13
CA GLY A 51 5.12 2.17 -5.62
C GLY A 51 4.97 1.02 -6.60
N CYS A 52 4.81 1.31 -7.90
CA CYS A 52 4.67 0.33 -8.96
C CYS A 52 5.97 0.07 -9.72
N HIS A 53 6.77 1.11 -9.96
CA HIS A 53 7.96 1.03 -10.80
C HIS A 53 9.26 0.78 -10.04
N GLY A 54 9.21 0.77 -8.70
CA GLY A 54 10.39 0.64 -7.83
C GLY A 54 11.08 1.99 -7.59
N VAL A 55 11.76 2.10 -6.46
CA VAL A 55 12.58 3.26 -6.09
C VAL A 55 13.82 3.31 -6.98
N LEU A 56 14.43 2.17 -7.27
CA LEU A 56 15.55 2.01 -8.20
C LEU A 56 15.10 1.93 -9.67
N ARG A 57 13.83 2.09 -9.96
CA ARG A 57 13.23 2.08 -11.31
C ARG A 57 13.37 0.76 -12.08
N LYS A 58 13.76 -0.33 -11.43
CA LYS A 58 13.92 -1.66 -12.04
C LYS A 58 12.61 -2.35 -12.41
N GLY A 59 11.47 -1.74 -12.06
CA GLY A 59 10.16 -2.33 -12.23
C GLY A 59 9.73 -3.14 -11.02
N ALA A 60 8.46 -3.50 -10.99
CA ALA A 60 7.84 -4.41 -10.03
C ALA A 60 6.48 -4.86 -10.58
N THR A 61 5.36 -4.33 -10.08
CA THR A 61 4.06 -4.46 -10.74
C THR A 61 3.94 -3.58 -11.98
N GLY A 62 4.66 -2.44 -12.00
CA GLY A 62 4.87 -1.59 -13.18
C GLY A 62 6.14 -1.98 -13.94
N LYS A 63 6.25 -1.53 -15.19
CA LYS A 63 7.39 -1.82 -16.05
C LYS A 63 8.69 -1.17 -15.54
N ASN A 64 9.82 -1.71 -15.97
CA ASN A 64 11.15 -1.13 -15.78
C ASN A 64 11.23 0.28 -16.42
N LEU A 65 11.69 1.26 -15.64
CA LEU A 65 11.91 2.66 -16.03
C LEU A 65 13.38 3.07 -15.91
N GLU A 66 14.33 2.13 -15.94
CA GLU A 66 15.75 2.47 -16.01
C GLU A 66 16.06 3.30 -17.27
N PRO A 67 17.05 4.20 -17.23
CA PRO A 67 17.34 5.13 -18.35
C PRO A 67 17.50 4.45 -19.70
N LYS A 68 18.14 3.27 -19.74
CA LYS A 68 18.30 2.48 -20.96
C LYS A 68 16.96 2.12 -21.63
N ALA A 69 15.91 1.90 -20.84
CA ALA A 69 14.58 1.57 -21.35
C ALA A 69 13.79 2.84 -21.73
N THR A 70 13.82 3.87 -20.89
CA THR A 70 13.03 5.09 -21.08
C THR A 70 13.57 6.00 -22.18
N ARG A 71 14.90 6.12 -22.34
CA ARG A 71 15.53 6.86 -23.45
C ARG A 71 15.12 6.32 -24.83
N LYS A 72 14.89 5.00 -24.97
CA LYS A 72 14.38 4.40 -26.21
C LYS A 72 12.97 4.86 -26.58
N LEU A 73 12.14 5.20 -25.59
CA LEU A 73 10.79 5.71 -25.82
C LEU A 73 10.79 7.20 -26.17
N GLY A 74 11.74 7.95 -25.63
CA GLY A 74 11.91 9.38 -25.85
C GLY A 74 10.87 10.23 -25.12
N GLN A 75 11.20 11.52 -24.96
CA GLN A 75 10.47 12.49 -24.15
C GLN A 75 8.97 12.55 -24.45
N LYS A 76 8.60 12.81 -25.70
CA LYS A 76 7.19 12.99 -26.11
C LYS A 76 6.31 11.76 -25.84
N ARG A 77 6.86 10.56 -26.06
CA ARG A 77 6.11 9.32 -25.82
C ARG A 77 5.93 9.07 -24.34
N LEU A 78 6.95 9.35 -23.52
CA LEU A 78 6.86 9.25 -22.07
C LEU A 78 5.85 10.23 -21.50
N GLU A 79 5.88 11.50 -21.94
CA GLU A 79 4.88 12.50 -21.54
C GLU A 79 3.46 12.04 -21.85
N LYS A 80 3.22 11.50 -23.06
CA LYS A 80 1.92 10.94 -23.43
C LYS A 80 1.51 9.78 -22.52
N ILE A 81 2.41 8.82 -22.25
CA ILE A 81 2.13 7.67 -21.39
C ILE A 81 1.81 8.13 -19.96
N ILE A 82 2.57 9.08 -19.41
CA ILE A 82 2.33 9.61 -18.08
C ILE A 82 0.98 10.35 -18.04
N ALA A 83 0.66 11.15 -19.06
CA ALA A 83 -0.59 11.91 -19.08
C ALA A 83 -1.82 10.99 -19.10
N ILE A 84 -1.91 10.07 -20.05
CA ILE A 84 -3.14 9.31 -20.32
C ILE A 84 -3.16 7.90 -19.71
N GLY A 85 -2.04 7.43 -19.14
CA GLY A 85 -1.92 6.07 -18.63
C GLY A 85 -1.79 5.01 -19.73
N THR A 86 -2.05 3.76 -19.36
CA THR A 86 -2.01 2.61 -20.28
C THR A 86 -3.16 1.64 -20.00
N GLU A 87 -3.61 0.91 -21.01
CA GLU A 87 -4.57 -0.18 -20.87
C GLU A 87 -4.09 -1.31 -19.92
N GLY A 88 -2.79 -1.37 -19.65
CA GLY A 88 -2.19 -2.35 -18.74
C GLY A 88 -2.28 -1.99 -17.25
N GLY A 89 -3.10 -1.00 -16.86
CA GLY A 89 -3.38 -0.64 -15.47
C GLY A 89 -2.58 0.53 -14.91
N MET A 90 -1.77 1.24 -15.71
CA MET A 90 -1.20 2.52 -15.30
C MET A 90 -2.27 3.61 -15.40
N ASN A 91 -2.52 4.31 -14.28
CA ASN A 91 -3.47 5.42 -14.26
C ASN A 91 -2.98 6.59 -15.13
N ASN A 92 -3.90 7.43 -15.57
CA ASN A 92 -3.60 8.76 -16.11
C ASN A 92 -3.16 9.70 -14.98
N PHE A 93 -2.33 10.70 -15.32
CA PHE A 93 -1.85 11.72 -14.39
C PHE A 93 -2.07 13.16 -14.87
N ASP A 94 -2.72 13.36 -16.02
CA ASP A 94 -3.07 14.69 -16.54
C ASP A 94 -4.11 15.42 -15.70
N ASP A 95 -4.87 14.71 -14.88
CA ASP A 95 -5.78 15.26 -13.88
C ASP A 95 -5.09 15.68 -12.57
N LEU A 96 -3.86 15.19 -12.31
CA LEU A 96 -3.09 15.44 -11.08
C LEU A 96 -1.91 16.39 -11.31
N PHE A 97 -1.25 16.28 -12.46
CA PHE A 97 -0.03 17.00 -12.78
C PHE A 97 -0.23 18.00 -13.91
N SER A 98 0.45 19.14 -13.82
CA SER A 98 0.55 20.07 -14.94
C SER A 98 1.37 19.46 -16.08
N LYS A 99 1.22 19.99 -17.30
CA LYS A 99 2.04 19.58 -18.45
C LYS A 99 3.54 19.74 -18.17
N GLU A 100 3.92 20.78 -17.43
CA GLU A 100 5.29 21.05 -17.01
C GLU A 100 5.80 19.96 -16.07
N GLN A 101 5.01 19.56 -15.06
CA GLN A 101 5.35 18.50 -14.13
C GLN A 101 5.47 17.14 -14.84
N ILE A 102 4.58 16.85 -15.79
CA ILE A 102 4.67 15.65 -16.64
C ILE A 102 5.97 15.65 -17.46
N SER A 103 6.34 16.81 -18.03
CA SER A 103 7.59 16.94 -18.78
C SER A 103 8.81 16.73 -17.90
N LYS A 104 8.85 17.34 -16.70
CA LYS A 104 9.92 17.14 -15.72
C LYS A 104 10.03 15.66 -15.29
N LEU A 105 8.92 14.99 -15.03
CA LEU A 105 8.90 13.56 -14.72
C LEU A 105 9.43 12.70 -15.85
N ALA A 106 9.00 12.97 -17.09
CA ALA A 106 9.49 12.26 -18.27
C ALA A 106 10.99 12.44 -18.45
N THR A 107 11.54 13.63 -18.17
CA THR A 107 12.98 13.90 -18.18
C THR A 107 13.68 13.14 -17.04
N TYR A 108 13.17 13.23 -15.80
CA TYR A 108 13.73 12.59 -14.62
C TYR A 108 13.92 11.08 -14.79
N ILE A 109 12.92 10.37 -15.35
CA ILE A 109 13.02 8.92 -15.52
C ILE A 109 14.01 8.51 -16.63
N GLN A 110 14.51 9.44 -17.44
CA GLN A 110 15.56 9.22 -18.43
C GLN A 110 16.97 9.55 -17.90
N MET A 111 17.07 10.20 -16.73
CA MET A 111 18.35 10.57 -16.12
C MET A 111 18.96 9.39 -15.34
N ASP A 112 20.30 9.30 -15.31
CA ASP A 112 21.01 8.45 -14.37
C ASP A 112 21.01 9.10 -13.00
N VAL A 113 20.25 8.52 -12.07
CA VAL A 113 20.05 9.05 -10.72
C VAL A 113 20.61 8.04 -9.72
N PRO A 114 21.47 8.48 -8.79
CA PRO A 114 22.01 7.59 -7.75
C PRO A 114 20.86 7.06 -6.86
N PRO A 115 21.01 5.87 -6.25
CA PRO A 115 20.07 5.38 -5.26
C PRO A 115 19.89 6.42 -4.13
N PRO A 116 18.67 6.55 -3.59
CA PRO A 116 18.47 7.40 -2.42
C PRO A 116 19.30 6.92 -1.23
N ALA A 117 19.59 7.83 -0.30
CA ALA A 117 20.38 7.52 0.89
C ALA A 117 19.74 6.41 1.74
N GLU A 118 20.57 5.62 2.38
CA GLU A 118 20.18 4.68 3.43
C GLU A 118 19.77 5.45 4.70
N MET A 119 19.07 4.78 5.61
CA MET A 119 18.65 5.34 6.88
C MET A 119 19.03 4.38 8.02
N THR A 120 19.86 4.84 8.94
CA THR A 120 20.30 4.05 10.09
C THR A 120 19.36 4.22 11.29
N LEU A 121 19.48 3.33 12.27
CA LEU A 121 18.75 3.47 13.55
C LEU A 121 19.04 4.81 14.23
N ALA A 122 20.31 5.27 14.17
CA ALA A 122 20.69 6.57 14.72
C ALA A 122 20.00 7.75 14.01
N ASP A 123 19.82 7.67 12.68
CA ASP A 123 19.09 8.69 11.93
C ASP A 123 17.61 8.71 12.29
N MET A 124 17.01 7.55 12.52
CA MET A 124 15.62 7.42 12.96
C MET A 124 15.43 8.02 14.37
N LYS A 125 16.34 7.73 15.31
CA LYS A 125 16.32 8.30 16.67
C LYS A 125 16.39 9.82 16.68
N LYS A 126 17.13 10.45 15.75
CA LYS A 126 17.14 11.91 15.58
C LYS A 126 15.83 12.49 15.06
N ARG A 127 14.99 11.66 14.44
CA ARG A 127 13.71 12.05 13.84
C ARG A 127 12.49 11.60 14.67
N TRP A 128 12.73 10.91 15.77
CA TRP A 128 11.72 10.54 16.74
C TRP A 128 11.30 11.74 17.57
N LYS A 129 10.00 11.92 17.76
CA LYS A 129 9.40 13.01 18.55
C LYS A 129 8.26 12.51 19.39
N THR A 130 8.21 12.96 20.62
CA THR A 130 7.11 12.76 21.56
C THR A 130 6.40 14.11 21.76
N PHE A 131 5.11 14.18 21.46
CA PHE A 131 4.30 15.39 21.64
C PHE A 131 3.58 15.39 22.99
N VAL A 132 3.16 14.19 23.44
CA VAL A 132 2.59 13.96 24.76
C VAL A 132 3.35 12.81 25.40
N LYS A 133 3.83 13.01 26.61
CA LYS A 133 4.58 11.98 27.32
C LYS A 133 3.64 10.85 27.79
N PRO A 134 4.11 9.58 27.83
CA PRO A 134 3.27 8.47 28.26
C PRO A 134 2.62 8.64 29.66
N GLU A 135 3.33 9.28 30.58
CA GLU A 135 2.84 9.60 31.94
C GLU A 135 1.67 10.59 31.95
N ASP A 136 1.51 11.38 30.89
CA ASP A 136 0.44 12.37 30.73
C ASP A 136 -0.76 11.82 29.94
N TYR A 137 -0.74 10.55 29.53
CA TYR A 137 -1.86 9.94 28.82
C TYR A 137 -3.09 9.82 29.72
N PRO A 138 -4.29 10.17 29.23
CA PRO A 138 -5.52 10.03 30.03
C PRO A 138 -5.77 8.57 30.41
N THR A 139 -6.23 8.33 31.63
CA THR A 139 -6.56 6.99 32.13
C THR A 139 -7.96 6.52 31.73
N LYS A 140 -8.78 7.42 31.17
CA LYS A 140 -10.12 7.18 30.59
C LYS A 140 -10.39 8.17 29.47
N PRO A 141 -11.35 7.89 28.57
CA PRO A 141 -11.73 8.86 27.51
C PRO A 141 -12.09 10.22 28.11
N MET A 142 -11.52 11.29 27.56
CA MET A 142 -11.77 12.67 28.00
C MET A 142 -13.08 13.25 27.42
N HIS A 143 -13.68 12.59 26.43
CA HIS A 143 -14.94 12.95 25.79
C HIS A 143 -16.04 11.93 26.07
N GLY A 144 -17.29 12.33 25.96
CA GLY A 144 -18.45 11.46 26.18
C GLY A 144 -18.95 10.70 24.94
N ARG A 145 -18.12 10.55 23.90
CA ARG A 145 -18.50 9.89 22.65
C ARG A 145 -18.27 8.38 22.72
N ASN A 146 -19.02 7.63 21.92
CA ASN A 146 -18.82 6.19 21.72
C ASN A 146 -17.62 5.96 20.77
N TRP A 147 -16.39 6.10 21.30
CA TRP A 147 -15.16 6.02 20.52
C TRP A 147 -14.94 4.64 19.89
N GLU A 148 -15.53 3.56 20.41
CA GLU A 148 -15.46 2.24 19.77
C GLU A 148 -16.17 2.21 18.41
N ASN A 149 -17.11 3.13 18.14
CA ASN A 149 -17.72 3.29 16.83
C ASN A 149 -17.11 4.43 16.01
N PHE A 150 -15.94 4.94 16.37
CA PHE A 150 -15.22 5.89 15.53
C PHE A 150 -14.72 5.23 14.24
N PHE A 151 -14.69 6.04 13.19
CA PHE A 151 -14.01 5.72 11.94
C PHE A 151 -12.75 6.58 11.82
N LEU A 152 -11.62 5.93 11.58
CA LEU A 152 -10.41 6.62 11.15
C LEU A 152 -10.34 6.57 9.64
N VAL A 153 -10.31 7.73 9.02
CA VAL A 153 -10.39 7.91 7.57
C VAL A 153 -9.09 8.50 7.06
N ILE A 154 -8.45 7.81 6.13
CA ILE A 154 -7.23 8.31 5.47
C ILE A 154 -7.62 9.45 4.53
N LEU A 155 -7.15 10.66 4.81
CA LEU A 155 -7.21 11.83 3.95
C LEU A 155 -5.90 11.90 3.15
N ARG A 156 -5.81 11.06 2.14
CA ARG A 156 -4.58 10.56 1.54
C ARG A 156 -3.62 11.64 1.05
N ASP A 157 -4.09 12.51 0.18
CA ASP A 157 -3.24 13.52 -0.46
C ASP A 157 -3.04 14.75 0.44
N ALA A 158 -3.88 14.92 1.46
CA ALA A 158 -3.74 15.95 2.48
C ALA A 158 -2.72 15.60 3.57
N GLY A 159 -2.27 14.33 3.64
CA GLY A 159 -1.36 13.87 4.69
C GLY A 159 -1.98 13.87 6.09
N LYS A 160 -3.29 13.57 6.17
CA LYS A 160 -4.07 13.61 7.41
C LYS A 160 -4.86 12.33 7.63
N VAL A 161 -5.31 12.17 8.85
CA VAL A 161 -6.35 11.21 9.23
C VAL A 161 -7.52 11.98 9.83
N GLY A 162 -8.72 11.74 9.29
CA GLY A 162 -9.98 12.22 9.86
C GLY A 162 -10.51 11.19 10.86
N ILE A 163 -10.92 11.66 12.03
CA ILE A 163 -11.60 10.84 13.04
C ILE A 163 -13.06 11.26 13.02
N ILE A 164 -13.97 10.32 12.77
CA ILE A 164 -15.39 10.55 12.56
C ILE A 164 -16.18 9.74 13.58
N ASP A 165 -17.11 10.37 14.27
CA ASP A 165 -18.07 9.74 15.17
C ASP A 165 -19.10 8.94 14.34
N GLY A 166 -19.06 7.62 14.45
CA GLY A 166 -19.94 6.72 13.68
C GLY A 166 -21.40 6.76 14.10
N ASP A 167 -21.71 7.22 15.31
CA ASP A 167 -23.09 7.36 15.77
C ASP A 167 -23.74 8.68 15.29
N LYS A 168 -22.92 9.74 15.15
CA LYS A 168 -23.39 11.09 14.83
C LYS A 168 -23.11 11.54 13.41
N HIS A 169 -22.27 10.78 12.68
CA HIS A 169 -21.78 11.13 11.34
C HIS A 169 -21.03 12.50 11.31
N GLU A 170 -20.32 12.81 12.40
CA GLU A 170 -19.60 14.09 12.59
C GLU A 170 -18.09 13.89 12.58
N VAL A 171 -17.37 14.80 11.94
CA VAL A 171 -15.91 14.87 12.04
C VAL A 171 -15.51 15.38 13.42
N VAL A 172 -14.86 14.54 14.21
CA VAL A 172 -14.39 14.87 15.57
C VAL A 172 -13.04 15.58 15.52
N ALA A 173 -12.13 15.08 14.67
CA ALA A 173 -10.81 15.67 14.50
C ALA A 173 -10.25 15.36 13.11
N LYS A 174 -9.31 16.20 12.66
CA LYS A 174 -8.41 15.92 11.53
C LYS A 174 -6.98 16.12 12.02
N VAL A 175 -6.18 15.08 12.06
CA VAL A 175 -4.81 15.09 12.60
C VAL A 175 -3.78 14.97 11.48
N ASP A 176 -2.70 15.73 11.58
CA ASP A 176 -1.59 15.65 10.63
C ASP A 176 -0.80 14.36 10.84
N THR A 177 -0.49 13.67 9.73
CA THR A 177 0.24 12.39 9.71
C THR A 177 1.32 12.45 8.64
N GLY A 178 1.83 11.29 8.19
CA GLY A 178 2.69 11.21 7.01
C GLY A 178 1.93 11.42 5.70
N TYR A 179 2.65 11.80 4.65
CA TYR A 179 2.07 11.92 3.31
C TYR A 179 1.54 10.56 2.82
N ALA A 180 0.36 10.59 2.24
CA ALA A 180 -0.29 9.45 1.61
C ALA A 180 -0.28 8.20 2.51
N VAL A 181 -0.74 8.35 3.76
CA VAL A 181 -0.98 7.21 4.66
C VAL A 181 -1.64 6.09 3.87
N HIS A 182 -1.07 4.91 3.97
CA HIS A 182 -1.56 3.76 3.21
C HIS A 182 -2.37 2.82 4.08
N VAL A 183 -1.88 2.54 5.27
CA VAL A 183 -2.51 1.65 6.24
C VAL A 183 -2.42 2.25 7.64
N MET A 184 -3.38 1.92 8.46
CA MET A 184 -3.39 2.18 9.90
C MET A 184 -3.70 0.89 10.65
N LYS A 185 -3.12 0.72 11.83
CA LYS A 185 -3.38 -0.41 12.72
C LYS A 185 -3.57 0.08 14.15
N GLU A 186 -4.42 -0.62 14.83
CA GLU A 186 -4.87 -0.36 16.18
C GLU A 186 -3.99 -1.03 17.26
N SER A 187 -3.96 -0.46 18.47
CA SER A 187 -3.63 -1.19 19.68
C SER A 187 -4.69 -2.24 19.97
N SER A 188 -4.36 -3.21 20.80
CA SER A 188 -5.25 -4.34 21.06
C SER A 188 -6.59 -3.97 21.72
N ASP A 189 -6.65 -2.80 22.34
CA ASP A 189 -7.88 -2.22 22.92
C ASP A 189 -8.55 -1.19 22.00
N GLY A 190 -7.91 -0.84 20.86
CA GLY A 190 -8.41 0.13 19.91
C GLY A 190 -8.19 1.60 20.26
N ARG A 191 -7.59 1.90 21.42
CA ARG A 191 -7.34 3.28 21.86
C ARG A 191 -6.31 3.99 20.98
N PHE A 192 -5.15 3.36 20.79
CA PHE A 192 -4.06 3.94 20.00
C PHE A 192 -4.09 3.43 18.55
N TRP A 193 -3.85 4.35 17.62
CA TRP A 193 -3.75 4.03 16.20
C TRP A 193 -2.41 4.45 15.64
N TYR A 194 -1.79 3.55 14.92
CA TYR A 194 -0.48 3.74 14.30
C TYR A 194 -0.67 3.85 12.80
N THR A 195 -0.14 4.91 12.21
CA THR A 195 -0.22 5.15 10.77
C THR A 195 1.13 4.98 10.11
N GLN A 196 1.16 4.61 8.84
CA GLN A 196 2.36 4.60 8.02
C GLN A 196 2.15 5.44 6.76
N GLY A 197 2.88 6.55 6.66
CA GLY A 197 2.92 7.39 5.47
C GLY A 197 3.92 6.88 4.42
N ARG A 198 3.65 7.21 3.16
CA ARG A 198 4.55 6.91 2.04
C ARG A 198 5.87 7.68 2.11
N ASP A 199 5.94 8.75 2.85
CA ASP A 199 7.16 9.50 3.19
C ASP A 199 7.99 8.86 4.30
N GLY A 200 7.62 7.67 4.74
CA GLY A 200 8.31 6.93 5.79
C GLY A 200 7.96 7.36 7.22
N LYS A 201 7.07 8.33 7.38
CA LYS A 201 6.62 8.78 8.70
C LYS A 201 5.59 7.81 9.29
N MET A 202 5.81 7.41 10.53
CA MET A 202 4.83 6.74 11.39
C MET A 202 4.32 7.72 12.43
N THR A 203 3.01 7.72 12.71
CA THR A 203 2.42 8.51 13.78
C THR A 203 1.57 7.64 14.69
N LYS A 204 1.52 7.99 16.00
CA LYS A 204 0.66 7.39 17.00
C LYS A 204 -0.42 8.37 17.40
N ILE A 205 -1.68 7.98 17.25
CA ILE A 205 -2.87 8.77 17.57
C ILE A 205 -3.51 8.20 18.85
N ASP A 206 -3.88 9.05 19.81
CA ASP A 206 -4.66 8.66 20.99
C ASP A 206 -6.11 9.13 20.80
N LEU A 207 -7.04 8.17 20.75
CA LEU A 207 -8.47 8.44 20.59
C LEU A 207 -9.15 8.89 21.88
N TRP A 208 -8.53 8.73 23.04
CA TRP A 208 -9.11 9.12 24.32
C TRP A 208 -8.93 10.59 24.66
N MET A 209 -8.07 11.30 23.94
CA MET A 209 -7.92 12.74 24.10
C MET A 209 -9.11 13.52 23.52
N ASP A 210 -9.32 14.74 23.97
CA ASP A 210 -10.37 15.63 23.48
C ASP A 210 -9.78 16.96 23.01
N PRO A 211 -9.67 17.17 21.68
CA PRO A 211 -9.94 16.21 20.60
C PRO A 211 -8.88 15.11 20.50
N PRO A 212 -9.17 13.97 19.85
CA PRO A 212 -8.17 12.98 19.48
C PRO A 212 -6.98 13.60 18.75
N GLN A 213 -5.75 13.20 19.08
CA GLN A 213 -4.55 13.85 18.54
C GLN A 213 -3.37 12.91 18.37
N VAL A 214 -2.37 13.33 17.60
CA VAL A 214 -1.08 12.64 17.48
C VAL A 214 -0.27 12.86 18.75
N VAL A 215 0.22 11.78 19.35
CA VAL A 215 1.00 11.82 20.60
C VAL A 215 2.49 11.55 20.42
N ALA A 216 2.86 10.87 19.34
CA ALA A 216 4.27 10.64 18.95
C ALA A 216 4.41 10.39 17.45
N GLU A 217 5.61 10.64 16.91
CA GLU A 217 5.96 10.32 15.53
C GLU A 217 7.41 9.86 15.40
N THR A 218 7.69 9.06 14.38
CA THR A 218 9.04 8.63 14.01
C THR A 218 9.12 8.47 12.49
N GLN A 219 10.20 8.92 11.87
CA GLN A 219 10.45 8.62 10.46
C GLN A 219 11.39 7.43 10.34
N ILE A 220 10.92 6.35 9.72
CA ILE A 220 11.66 5.08 9.63
C ILE A 220 12.30 4.83 8.26
N ALA A 221 11.94 5.61 7.25
CA ALA A 221 12.33 5.38 5.86
C ALA A 221 12.14 6.65 5.01
N SER A 222 12.56 6.61 3.75
CA SER A 222 12.21 7.60 2.73
C SER A 222 10.92 7.21 1.98
N ASP A 223 10.60 5.91 1.96
CA ASP A 223 9.37 5.34 1.40
C ASP A 223 8.97 4.11 2.23
N ALA A 224 7.75 4.08 2.74
CA ALA A 224 7.25 2.98 3.56
C ALA A 224 5.77 2.71 3.27
N ARG A 225 5.23 1.59 3.78
CA ARG A 225 3.89 1.21 3.38
C ARG A 225 2.98 0.71 4.49
N ASP A 226 3.45 -0.12 5.40
CA ASP A 226 2.57 -0.81 6.33
C ASP A 226 3.11 -0.81 7.77
N VAL A 227 2.22 -1.05 8.71
CA VAL A 227 2.47 -1.06 10.16
C VAL A 227 1.67 -2.19 10.80
N ALA A 228 2.18 -2.78 11.88
CA ALA A 228 1.43 -3.70 12.75
C ALA A 228 1.86 -3.56 14.20
N VAL A 229 0.95 -3.87 15.12
CA VAL A 229 1.19 -3.83 16.57
C VAL A 229 1.31 -5.26 17.09
N SER A 230 2.08 -5.49 18.14
CA SER A 230 2.15 -6.79 18.80
C SER A 230 0.90 -7.04 19.64
N HIS A 231 0.16 -8.14 19.39
CA HIS A 231 -1.12 -8.42 20.08
C HIS A 231 -1.09 -9.71 20.91
N TYR A 232 0.04 -10.39 21.04
CA TYR A 232 0.08 -11.70 21.68
C TYR A 232 0.63 -11.68 23.11
N GLY A 233 -0.13 -12.24 24.05
CA GLY A 233 0.29 -12.55 25.43
C GLY A 233 0.90 -11.35 26.18
N LYS A 234 2.03 -11.54 26.85
CA LYS A 234 2.73 -10.49 27.62
C LYS A 234 3.40 -9.42 26.76
N TRP A 235 3.48 -9.59 25.45
CA TRP A 235 4.02 -8.61 24.49
C TRP A 235 2.91 -7.76 23.86
N LYS A 236 1.65 -7.96 24.27
CA LYS A 236 0.52 -7.18 23.82
C LYS A 236 0.79 -5.68 24.00
N ASP A 237 0.64 -4.92 22.90
CA ASP A 237 0.87 -3.47 22.83
C ASP A 237 2.28 -3.00 23.28
N LYS A 238 3.26 -3.90 23.23
CA LYS A 238 4.63 -3.60 23.62
C LYS A 238 5.48 -3.07 22.45
N TYR A 239 5.25 -3.59 21.26
CA TYR A 239 6.02 -3.27 20.06
C TYR A 239 5.12 -2.90 18.90
N VAL A 240 5.64 -2.05 18.03
CA VAL A 240 5.08 -1.79 16.71
C VAL A 240 6.16 -2.00 15.65
N ILE A 241 5.78 -2.61 14.52
CA ILE A 241 6.66 -2.83 13.38
C ILE A 241 6.21 -1.97 12.20
N GLY A 242 7.15 -1.27 11.54
CA GLY A 242 6.92 -0.54 10.30
C GLY A 242 7.69 -1.17 9.15
N GLY A 243 6.99 -1.40 8.02
CA GLY A 243 7.56 -1.97 6.81
C GLY A 243 7.91 -0.91 5.78
N ALA A 244 9.17 -0.90 5.32
CA ALA A 244 9.69 0.10 4.40
C ALA A 244 9.91 -0.44 2.98
N TYR A 245 9.79 0.48 2.01
CA TYR A 245 10.15 0.27 0.62
C TYR A 245 11.59 0.73 0.35
N TRP A 246 11.99 1.89 0.93
CA TRP A 246 13.36 2.36 0.80
C TRP A 246 13.82 3.15 2.04
N PRO A 247 14.93 2.76 2.67
CA PRO A 247 15.66 1.50 2.43
C PRO A 247 14.76 0.28 2.64
N PRO A 248 15.00 -0.84 1.93
CA PRO A 248 14.21 -2.05 2.10
C PRO A 248 14.57 -2.73 3.43
N HIS A 249 13.75 -2.48 4.44
CA HIS A 249 13.89 -2.99 5.79
C HIS A 249 12.54 -2.98 6.52
N PHE A 250 12.49 -3.57 7.67
CA PHE A 250 11.48 -3.25 8.68
C PHE A 250 12.14 -2.70 9.94
N VAL A 251 11.39 -1.90 10.67
CA VAL A 251 11.82 -1.28 11.92
C VAL A 251 10.87 -1.70 13.03
N ILE A 252 11.42 -2.14 14.16
CA ILE A 252 10.66 -2.41 15.38
C ILE A 252 10.84 -1.22 16.32
N LEU A 253 9.73 -0.70 16.81
CA LEU A 253 9.66 0.44 17.72
C LEU A 253 8.97 0.01 19.02
N ASP A 254 9.26 0.72 20.10
CA ASP A 254 8.46 0.68 21.31
C ASP A 254 7.05 1.26 21.01
N ALA A 255 5.99 0.52 21.32
CA ALA A 255 4.64 0.95 20.97
C ALA A 255 4.12 2.09 21.90
N VAL A 256 4.69 2.26 23.08
CA VAL A 256 4.31 3.33 24.00
C VAL A 256 4.91 4.65 23.58
N THR A 257 6.23 4.67 23.33
CA THR A 257 7.00 5.89 23.07
C THR A 257 7.23 6.17 21.61
N MET A 258 7.08 5.20 20.70
CA MET A 258 7.49 5.22 19.30
C MET A 258 9.02 5.31 19.10
N GLU A 259 9.83 5.00 20.12
CA GLU A 259 11.27 4.94 19.99
C GLU A 259 11.68 3.80 19.05
N PRO A 260 12.52 4.04 18.02
CA PRO A 260 13.05 2.96 17.19
C PRO A 260 14.08 2.11 17.96
N LEU A 261 13.80 0.81 18.02
CA LEU A 261 14.59 -0.16 18.79
C LEU A 261 15.49 -1.02 17.90
N LYS A 262 14.98 -1.49 16.75
CA LYS A 262 15.72 -2.42 15.88
C LYS A 262 15.37 -2.21 14.41
N VAL A 263 16.38 -2.33 13.55
CA VAL A 263 16.24 -2.29 12.09
C VAL A 263 16.73 -3.61 11.51
N VAL A 264 15.97 -4.18 10.59
CA VAL A 264 16.32 -5.43 9.90
C VAL A 264 16.19 -5.24 8.40
N SER A 265 17.30 -5.38 7.67
CA SER A 265 17.31 -5.35 6.20
C SER A 265 16.55 -6.55 5.63
N THR A 266 15.77 -6.30 4.57
CA THR A 266 15.06 -7.37 3.84
C THR A 266 15.72 -7.73 2.51
N ARG A 267 16.89 -7.13 2.18
CA ARG A 267 17.67 -7.52 1.00
C ARG A 267 18.08 -8.98 1.08
N GLY A 268 18.03 -9.68 -0.02
CA GLY A 268 18.35 -11.10 -0.04
C GLY A 268 18.14 -11.76 -1.39
N VAL A 269 18.18 -13.08 -1.39
CA VAL A 269 17.95 -13.90 -2.59
C VAL A 269 16.47 -14.22 -2.70
N ASN A 270 15.89 -13.98 -3.89
CA ASN A 270 14.49 -14.27 -4.18
C ASN A 270 14.27 -15.78 -4.47
N VAL A 271 13.01 -16.15 -4.64
CA VAL A 271 12.61 -17.54 -4.95
C VAL A 271 13.15 -18.08 -6.28
N ASP A 272 13.63 -17.19 -7.16
CA ASP A 272 14.25 -17.57 -8.44
C ASP A 272 15.78 -17.68 -8.36
N GLY A 273 16.39 -17.45 -7.17
CA GLY A 273 17.83 -17.50 -6.95
C GLY A 273 18.60 -16.21 -7.24
N GLU A 274 17.90 -15.09 -7.48
CA GLU A 274 18.49 -13.79 -7.80
C GLU A 274 18.63 -12.91 -6.56
N TYR A 275 19.74 -12.18 -6.40
CA TYR A 275 19.90 -11.22 -5.32
C TYR A 275 19.15 -9.91 -5.60
N VAL A 276 18.32 -9.50 -4.65
CA VAL A 276 17.43 -8.32 -4.76
C VAL A 276 17.86 -7.22 -3.78
N ASN A 277 18.28 -6.09 -4.33
CA ASN A 277 18.63 -4.89 -3.56
C ASN A 277 17.41 -4.09 -3.08
N GLU A 278 16.29 -4.15 -3.80
CA GLU A 278 15.04 -3.46 -3.47
C GLU A 278 13.98 -4.50 -3.08
N ALA A 279 14.23 -5.22 -1.99
CA ALA A 279 13.32 -6.22 -1.43
C ALA A 279 12.33 -5.54 -0.46
N ARG A 280 11.26 -4.94 -1.01
CA ARG A 280 10.32 -4.09 -0.29
C ARG A 280 9.39 -4.87 0.64
N VAL A 281 9.10 -4.30 1.81
CA VAL A 281 8.08 -4.82 2.73
C VAL A 281 6.71 -4.32 2.31
N ALA A 282 5.93 -5.15 1.66
CA ALA A 282 4.61 -4.77 1.14
C ALA A 282 3.53 -4.71 2.20
N ALA A 283 3.58 -5.61 3.18
CA ALA A 283 2.58 -5.71 4.23
C ALA A 283 3.17 -6.32 5.51
N VAL A 284 2.64 -5.91 6.65
CA VAL A 284 2.95 -6.49 7.96
C VAL A 284 1.65 -6.73 8.75
N TYR A 285 1.55 -7.91 9.38
CA TYR A 285 0.37 -8.32 10.15
C TYR A 285 0.79 -9.02 11.43
N ASN A 286 0.12 -8.73 12.54
CA ASN A 286 0.27 -9.53 13.75
C ASN A 286 -0.37 -10.91 13.56
N THR A 287 0.22 -11.94 14.15
CA THR A 287 -0.41 -13.26 14.21
C THR A 287 -1.14 -13.43 15.55
N PRO A 288 -2.44 -13.71 15.54
CA PRO A 288 -3.20 -13.78 16.79
C PRO A 288 -2.85 -14.95 17.69
N LYS A 289 -2.17 -15.98 17.17
CA LYS A 289 -1.89 -17.25 17.89
C LYS A 289 -0.43 -17.42 18.32
N ALA A 290 0.44 -16.45 18.05
CA ALA A 290 1.87 -16.52 18.40
C ALA A 290 2.46 -15.12 18.56
N PRO A 291 3.59 -14.94 19.27
CA PRO A 291 4.28 -13.66 19.38
C PRO A 291 5.06 -13.34 18.09
N THR A 292 4.37 -13.33 16.94
CA THR A 292 5.01 -13.12 15.65
C THR A 292 4.28 -12.11 14.78
N TRP A 293 5.01 -11.54 13.82
CA TRP A 293 4.44 -10.81 12.69
C TRP A 293 4.66 -11.56 11.39
N MET A 294 3.69 -11.49 10.50
CA MET A 294 3.85 -11.85 9.09
C MET A 294 4.36 -10.63 8.33
N VAL A 295 5.53 -10.76 7.70
CA VAL A 295 6.19 -9.69 6.93
C VAL A 295 6.30 -10.12 5.47
N ALA A 296 5.57 -9.47 4.59
CA ALA A 296 5.55 -9.77 3.16
C ALA A 296 6.71 -9.09 2.44
N VAL A 297 7.74 -9.84 2.07
CA VAL A 297 8.89 -9.33 1.31
C VAL A 297 8.63 -9.54 -0.19
N LYS A 298 8.13 -8.48 -0.79
CA LYS A 298 7.45 -8.46 -2.08
C LYS A 298 8.25 -9.07 -3.24
N GLU A 299 9.45 -8.56 -3.47
CA GLU A 299 10.31 -8.96 -4.58
C GLU A 299 11.05 -10.28 -4.32
N LEU A 300 11.18 -10.67 -3.04
CA LEU A 300 11.75 -11.98 -2.72
C LEU A 300 10.75 -13.12 -2.99
N GLY A 301 9.44 -12.83 -3.01
CA GLY A 301 8.41 -13.85 -3.05
C GLY A 301 8.38 -14.65 -1.76
N GLN A 302 8.66 -14.01 -0.63
CA GLN A 302 8.77 -14.65 0.67
C GLN A 302 7.88 -13.96 1.70
N MET A 303 7.19 -14.77 2.50
CA MET A 303 6.63 -14.34 3.77
C MET A 303 7.62 -14.67 4.88
N TRP A 304 7.97 -13.65 5.66
CA TRP A 304 8.80 -13.85 6.84
C TRP A 304 7.90 -13.86 8.07
N GLN A 305 7.97 -14.91 8.87
CA GLN A 305 7.37 -14.94 10.19
C GLN A 305 8.41 -14.51 11.22
N VAL A 306 8.25 -13.30 11.75
CA VAL A 306 9.20 -12.62 12.63
C VAL A 306 8.74 -12.76 14.08
N ASP A 307 9.49 -13.49 14.89
CA ASP A 307 9.20 -13.72 16.31
C ASP A 307 9.76 -12.58 17.16
N TYR A 308 8.87 -11.79 17.80
CA TYR A 308 9.21 -10.65 18.63
C TYR A 308 9.33 -10.98 20.12
N SER A 309 9.35 -12.25 20.50
CA SER A 309 9.44 -12.65 21.91
C SER A 309 10.81 -12.33 22.53
N ASP A 310 11.85 -12.23 21.72
CA ASP A 310 13.20 -11.83 22.10
C ASP A 310 13.79 -10.95 20.99
N LEU A 311 13.87 -9.64 21.23
CA LEU A 311 14.41 -8.71 20.23
C LEU A 311 15.93 -8.77 20.10
N ASP A 312 16.65 -9.22 21.13
CA ASP A 312 18.10 -9.34 21.08
C ASP A 312 18.51 -10.50 20.16
N ASN A 313 17.73 -11.61 20.20
CA ASN A 313 17.92 -12.80 19.39
C ASN A 313 16.72 -13.03 18.45
N LEU A 314 16.43 -12.05 17.62
CA LEU A 314 15.26 -12.07 16.72
C LEU A 314 15.30 -13.29 15.80
N ARG A 315 14.24 -14.10 15.82
CA ARG A 315 14.07 -15.28 14.96
C ARG A 315 13.18 -14.93 13.78
N ILE A 316 13.61 -15.31 12.60
CA ILE A 316 12.88 -15.06 11.34
C ILE A 316 12.82 -16.36 10.56
N GLU A 317 11.62 -16.83 10.29
CA GLU A 317 11.37 -17.94 9.36
C GLU A 317 10.96 -17.40 8.01
N GLN A 318 11.72 -17.77 6.97
CA GLN A 318 11.47 -17.35 5.59
C GLN A 318 10.67 -18.43 4.88
N ILE A 319 9.45 -18.12 4.50
CA ILE A 319 8.51 -19.04 3.85
C ILE A 319 8.40 -18.65 2.38
N ASN A 320 8.84 -19.51 1.47
CA ASN A 320 8.76 -19.26 0.04
C ASN A 320 7.31 -19.30 -0.46
N THR A 321 6.98 -18.34 -1.31
CA THR A 321 5.69 -18.16 -1.99
C THR A 321 5.92 -17.71 -3.42
N ASN A 322 4.95 -17.05 -4.04
CA ASN A 322 5.11 -16.41 -5.34
C ASN A 322 5.39 -14.89 -5.21
N LYS A 323 6.05 -14.30 -6.20
CA LYS A 323 6.23 -12.85 -6.35
C LYS A 323 4.94 -12.23 -6.92
N PHE A 324 4.66 -11.02 -6.79
CA PHE A 324 5.02 -9.96 -5.87
C PHE A 324 3.95 -9.89 -4.80
N LEU A 325 4.30 -10.14 -3.56
CA LEU A 325 3.35 -10.10 -2.44
C LEU A 325 2.79 -8.69 -2.23
N HIS A 326 1.52 -8.61 -1.78
CA HIS A 326 0.82 -7.35 -1.60
C HIS A 326 -0.02 -7.33 -0.31
N ASP A 327 -1.33 -7.28 -0.37
CA ASP A 327 -2.22 -7.24 0.78
C ASP A 327 -2.75 -8.63 1.11
N GLY A 328 -3.08 -8.85 2.39
CA GLY A 328 -3.63 -10.11 2.87
C GLY A 328 -4.54 -9.92 4.07
N PHE A 329 -5.14 -11.01 4.51
CA PHE A 329 -6.04 -11.07 5.65
C PHE A 329 -6.10 -12.49 6.22
N PHE A 330 -6.61 -12.62 7.44
CA PHE A 330 -6.79 -13.92 8.08
C PHE A 330 -8.15 -14.54 7.72
N ASP A 331 -8.19 -15.87 7.76
CA ASP A 331 -9.42 -16.64 7.82
C ASP A 331 -10.17 -16.38 9.15
N PRO A 332 -11.45 -16.76 9.29
CA PRO A 332 -12.21 -16.55 10.53
C PRO A 332 -11.62 -17.24 11.76
N THR A 333 -10.82 -18.32 11.60
CA THR A 333 -10.15 -18.99 12.72
C THR A 333 -8.90 -18.25 13.23
N GLN A 334 -8.46 -17.21 12.50
CA GLN A 334 -7.24 -16.45 12.78
C GLN A 334 -5.95 -17.32 12.72
N ARG A 335 -6.00 -18.42 11.97
CA ARG A 335 -4.87 -19.32 11.79
C ARG A 335 -4.21 -19.19 10.42
N TYR A 336 -5.03 -19.11 9.38
CA TYR A 336 -4.54 -19.10 8.00
C TYR A 336 -4.47 -17.68 7.47
N PHE A 337 -3.27 -17.26 7.12
CA PHE A 337 -3.04 -15.96 6.49
C PHE A 337 -3.10 -16.11 4.96
N GLN A 338 -3.94 -15.31 4.32
CA GLN A 338 -4.24 -15.36 2.89
C GLN A 338 -3.73 -14.06 2.25
N ILE A 339 -2.75 -14.14 1.36
CA ILE A 339 -2.10 -12.96 0.78
C ILE A 339 -2.04 -13.02 -0.74
N ALA A 340 -2.27 -11.90 -1.39
CA ALA A 340 -2.11 -11.78 -2.84
C ALA A 340 -0.64 -11.74 -3.25
N ALA A 341 -0.25 -12.65 -4.14
CA ALA A 341 0.93 -12.54 -5.01
C ALA A 341 0.44 -12.00 -6.35
N ASN A 342 0.18 -10.68 -6.40
CA ASN A 342 -0.68 -10.12 -7.44
C ASN A 342 -0.08 -10.19 -8.85
N ALA A 343 1.23 -10.00 -9.03
CA ALA A 343 1.86 -10.18 -10.34
C ALA A 343 1.95 -11.65 -10.78
N SER A 344 1.77 -12.59 -9.85
CA SER A 344 1.68 -14.03 -10.13
C SER A 344 0.25 -14.54 -10.28
N ASN A 345 -0.77 -13.65 -10.16
CA ASN A 345 -2.19 -13.99 -10.29
C ASN A 345 -2.71 -15.00 -9.25
N ARG A 346 -2.15 -14.98 -8.03
CA ARG A 346 -2.41 -15.99 -7.01
C ARG A 346 -2.72 -15.38 -5.66
N ILE A 347 -3.47 -16.13 -4.87
CA ILE A 347 -3.55 -15.98 -3.41
C ILE A 347 -2.72 -17.10 -2.78
N GLU A 348 -1.78 -16.73 -1.94
CA GLU A 348 -0.94 -17.63 -1.17
C GLU A 348 -1.54 -17.84 0.22
N ILE A 349 -1.60 -19.06 0.69
CA ILE A 349 -2.17 -19.41 1.99
C ILE A 349 -1.07 -19.95 2.90
N GLN A 350 -0.98 -19.39 4.11
CA GLN A 350 0.00 -19.84 5.10
C GLN A 350 -0.66 -20.18 6.42
N ASP A 351 -0.30 -21.32 6.97
CA ASP A 351 -0.63 -21.71 8.33
C ASP A 351 0.40 -21.08 9.29
N THR A 352 -0.03 -20.06 10.03
CA THR A 352 0.84 -19.31 10.94
C THR A 352 1.24 -20.08 12.19
N VAL A 353 0.54 -21.17 12.51
CA VAL A 353 0.85 -22.06 13.64
C VAL A 353 1.95 -23.05 13.25
N THR A 354 1.81 -23.73 12.10
CA THR A 354 2.84 -24.66 11.61
C THR A 354 3.96 -23.97 10.84
N ARG A 355 3.80 -22.67 10.54
CA ARG A 355 4.76 -21.82 9.84
C ARG A 355 5.11 -22.34 8.44
N LYS A 356 4.08 -22.81 7.72
CA LYS A 356 4.24 -23.40 6.38
C LYS A 356 3.26 -22.81 5.38
N ALA A 357 3.69 -22.70 4.13
CA ALA A 357 2.77 -22.53 3.01
C ALA A 357 1.92 -23.79 2.84
N VAL A 358 0.60 -23.65 2.74
CA VAL A 358 -0.35 -24.78 2.65
C VAL A 358 -1.09 -24.83 1.33
N ALA A 359 -1.25 -23.70 0.64
CA ALA A 359 -1.90 -23.65 -0.67
C ALA A 359 -1.49 -22.40 -1.45
N SER A 360 -1.67 -22.47 -2.77
CA SER A 360 -1.50 -21.36 -3.71
C SER A 360 -2.61 -21.46 -4.75
N ILE A 361 -3.51 -20.46 -4.79
CA ILE A 361 -4.73 -20.48 -5.60
C ILE A 361 -4.58 -19.51 -6.78
N ASN A 362 -4.72 -19.98 -8.01
CA ASN A 362 -4.79 -19.11 -9.18
C ASN A 362 -6.19 -18.47 -9.25
N THR A 363 -6.33 -17.26 -8.73
CA THR A 363 -7.62 -16.56 -8.64
C THR A 363 -7.98 -15.79 -9.90
N GLY A 364 -7.00 -15.42 -10.73
CA GLY A 364 -7.17 -14.57 -11.90
C GLY A 364 -6.26 -13.36 -11.86
N LYS A 365 -6.43 -12.44 -12.82
CA LYS A 365 -5.45 -11.39 -13.11
C LYS A 365 -5.32 -10.35 -12.00
N MET A 366 -4.17 -10.32 -11.35
CA MET A 366 -3.76 -9.33 -10.34
C MET A 366 -4.74 -9.23 -9.14
N PRO A 367 -4.92 -10.28 -8.33
CA PRO A 367 -5.78 -10.23 -7.16
C PRO A 367 -5.37 -9.11 -6.19
N HIS A 368 -6.35 -8.44 -5.58
CA HIS A 368 -6.14 -7.37 -4.61
C HIS A 368 -7.26 -7.41 -3.56
N PRO A 369 -7.10 -8.19 -2.50
CA PRO A 369 -8.16 -8.36 -1.50
C PRO A 369 -8.37 -7.12 -0.61
N GLY A 370 -7.35 -6.24 -0.49
CA GLY A 370 -7.37 -5.18 0.52
C GLY A 370 -7.44 -5.79 1.92
N PRO A 371 -8.40 -5.34 2.77
CA PRO A 371 -8.60 -5.95 4.09
C PRO A 371 -9.28 -7.33 4.05
N GLY A 372 -9.68 -7.80 2.85
CA GLY A 372 -10.38 -9.06 2.66
C GLY A 372 -11.85 -9.04 3.01
N ALA A 373 -12.51 -10.17 2.68
CA ALA A 373 -13.88 -10.44 3.09
C ALA A 373 -14.04 -11.95 3.34
N ASN A 374 -14.60 -12.29 4.48
CA ASN A 374 -14.96 -13.67 4.85
C ASN A 374 -16.48 -13.74 5.07
N TRP A 375 -17.13 -14.82 4.62
CA TRP A 375 -18.55 -15.08 4.90
C TRP A 375 -18.86 -16.57 4.77
N VAL A 376 -20.07 -16.95 5.11
CA VAL A 376 -20.55 -18.31 4.89
C VAL A 376 -21.39 -18.35 3.63
N ASP A 377 -20.95 -19.15 2.66
CA ASP A 377 -21.66 -19.42 1.41
C ASP A 377 -22.52 -20.68 1.55
N PRO A 378 -23.77 -20.71 1.05
CA PRO A 378 -24.66 -21.87 1.21
C PRO A 378 -24.16 -23.16 0.55
N LYS A 379 -23.28 -23.06 -0.46
CA LYS A 379 -22.77 -24.22 -1.21
C LYS A 379 -21.37 -24.62 -0.77
N CYS A 380 -20.52 -23.66 -0.46
CA CYS A 380 -19.11 -23.87 -0.22
C CYS A 380 -18.71 -23.77 1.26
N GLY A 381 -19.66 -23.48 2.17
CA GLY A 381 -19.36 -23.22 3.57
C GLY A 381 -18.62 -21.91 3.77
N PRO A 382 -17.69 -21.84 4.76
CA PRO A 382 -16.87 -20.65 4.95
C PRO A 382 -16.00 -20.35 3.74
N VAL A 383 -16.07 -19.10 3.24
CA VAL A 383 -15.36 -18.65 2.05
C VAL A 383 -14.67 -17.31 2.29
N ALA A 384 -13.69 -17.04 1.44
CA ALA A 384 -13.05 -15.75 1.31
C ALA A 384 -13.15 -15.22 -0.13
N GLY A 385 -12.99 -13.90 -0.30
CA GLY A 385 -13.09 -13.27 -1.61
C GLY A 385 -12.04 -12.20 -1.86
N THR A 386 -11.75 -11.95 -3.16
CA THR A 386 -10.86 -10.90 -3.64
C THR A 386 -11.40 -10.22 -4.89
N THR A 387 -11.21 -8.91 -5.00
CA THR A 387 -11.27 -8.16 -6.25
C THR A 387 -9.96 -8.34 -7.04
N HIS A 388 -9.89 -7.80 -8.25
CA HIS A 388 -8.71 -7.85 -9.11
C HIS A 388 -8.39 -6.48 -9.68
N LEU A 389 -7.09 -6.14 -9.79
CA LEU A 389 -6.61 -4.92 -10.46
C LEU A 389 -6.58 -5.07 -11.98
N GLY A 390 -6.55 -6.30 -12.48
CA GLY A 390 -6.34 -6.60 -13.90
C GLY A 390 -7.56 -7.11 -14.64
N GLU A 391 -8.67 -7.36 -13.95
CA GLU A 391 -9.94 -7.81 -14.55
C GLU A 391 -11.14 -7.46 -13.69
N GLY A 392 -12.30 -7.29 -14.32
CA GLY A 392 -13.58 -7.01 -13.64
C GLY A 392 -14.21 -8.27 -13.05
N LYS A 393 -13.61 -8.81 -11.99
CA LYS A 393 -14.12 -10.03 -11.32
C LYS A 393 -13.92 -9.95 -9.81
N VAL A 394 -14.80 -10.64 -9.10
CA VAL A 394 -14.59 -11.09 -7.72
C VAL A 394 -14.42 -12.60 -7.75
N THR A 395 -13.32 -13.12 -7.21
CA THR A 395 -13.10 -14.56 -7.06
C THR A 395 -13.30 -14.98 -5.61
N VAL A 396 -14.06 -16.07 -5.42
CA VAL A 396 -14.44 -16.63 -4.11
C VAL A 396 -13.89 -18.03 -3.99
N TRP A 397 -13.28 -18.35 -2.82
CA TRP A 397 -12.74 -19.70 -2.53
C TRP A 397 -13.06 -20.13 -1.11
N GLY A 398 -13.10 -21.45 -0.91
CA GLY A 398 -13.29 -22.05 0.42
C GLY A 398 -12.08 -21.83 1.32
N ASN A 399 -12.30 -21.50 2.59
CA ASN A 399 -11.24 -21.19 3.55
C ASN A 399 -11.36 -21.91 4.91
N ASP A 400 -12.11 -23.00 4.97
CA ASP A 400 -12.27 -23.84 6.16
C ASP A 400 -11.75 -25.28 5.93
N PRO A 401 -10.44 -25.54 6.10
CA PRO A 401 -9.91 -26.88 5.89
C PRO A 401 -10.31 -27.90 6.98
N ALA A 402 -10.81 -27.44 8.13
CA ALA A 402 -11.22 -28.32 9.21
C ALA A 402 -12.66 -28.84 9.04
N GLY A 403 -13.60 -27.94 8.73
CA GLY A 403 -15.01 -28.29 8.59
C GLY A 403 -15.43 -28.63 7.16
N HIS A 404 -14.72 -28.09 6.15
CA HIS A 404 -15.04 -28.23 4.73
C HIS A 404 -13.80 -28.58 3.89
N PRO A 405 -13.09 -29.72 4.18
CA PRO A 405 -11.80 -30.05 3.56
C PRO A 405 -11.89 -30.19 2.04
N ASP A 406 -13.02 -30.63 1.50
CA ASP A 406 -13.23 -30.80 0.06
C ASP A 406 -13.35 -29.47 -0.69
N GLN A 407 -13.71 -28.39 -0.02
CA GLN A 407 -13.85 -27.05 -0.57
C GLN A 407 -12.64 -26.15 -0.25
N ALA A 408 -11.87 -26.49 0.77
CA ALA A 408 -10.76 -25.67 1.23
C ALA A 408 -9.73 -25.42 0.13
N TRP A 409 -9.37 -24.14 -0.03
CA TRP A 409 -8.37 -23.64 -0.98
C TRP A 409 -8.72 -23.92 -2.46
N LYS A 410 -10.00 -24.16 -2.76
CA LYS A 410 -10.53 -24.32 -4.11
C LYS A 410 -11.46 -23.14 -4.46
N ILE A 411 -11.43 -22.71 -5.72
CA ILE A 411 -12.35 -21.67 -6.19
C ILE A 411 -13.78 -22.25 -6.14
N CYS A 412 -14.65 -21.54 -5.44
CA CYS A 412 -16.07 -21.84 -5.37
C CYS A 412 -16.79 -21.30 -6.60
N TYR A 413 -16.64 -20.00 -6.86
CA TYR A 413 -17.19 -19.32 -8.05
C TYR A 413 -16.47 -17.99 -8.30
N LYS A 414 -16.79 -17.39 -9.45
CA LYS A 414 -16.40 -16.02 -9.81
C LYS A 414 -17.64 -15.20 -10.13
N VAL A 415 -17.60 -13.93 -9.74
CA VAL A 415 -18.67 -12.95 -10.03
C VAL A 415 -18.12 -11.92 -10.99
N ASP A 416 -18.81 -11.70 -12.10
CA ASP A 416 -18.46 -10.63 -13.03
C ASP A 416 -18.84 -9.26 -12.44
N THR A 417 -17.88 -8.32 -12.49
CA THR A 417 -18.08 -6.91 -12.21
C THR A 417 -17.81 -6.12 -13.49
N ASP A 418 -18.33 -4.89 -13.59
CA ASP A 418 -18.14 -4.11 -14.81
C ASP A 418 -16.68 -3.65 -14.98
N GLY A 419 -15.94 -3.54 -13.85
CA GLY A 419 -14.57 -3.07 -13.87
C GLY A 419 -13.68 -3.63 -12.77
N PRO A 420 -12.35 -3.52 -12.95
CA PRO A 420 -11.37 -3.91 -11.95
C PRO A 420 -11.50 -3.06 -10.68
N GLY A 421 -11.29 -3.70 -9.50
CA GLY A 421 -11.42 -3.07 -8.19
C GLY A 421 -10.20 -3.21 -7.30
N LEU A 422 -10.22 -2.44 -6.21
CA LEU A 422 -9.20 -2.45 -5.16
C LEU A 422 -9.65 -3.19 -3.91
N PHE A 423 -10.91 -3.02 -3.50
CA PHE A 423 -11.37 -3.44 -2.18
C PHE A 423 -12.67 -4.22 -2.26
N ILE A 424 -12.74 -5.24 -1.41
CA ILE A 424 -13.94 -6.03 -1.13
C ILE A 424 -14.20 -6.00 0.37
N ARG A 425 -15.45 -5.88 0.79
CA ARG A 425 -15.83 -5.84 2.19
C ARG A 425 -17.19 -6.44 2.45
N THR A 426 -17.35 -7.05 3.61
CA THR A 426 -18.61 -7.54 4.14
C THR A 426 -18.66 -7.40 5.65
N HIS A 427 -19.81 -7.66 6.27
CA HIS A 427 -20.00 -7.72 7.71
C HIS A 427 -20.94 -8.91 8.02
N PRO A 428 -20.78 -9.63 9.15
CA PRO A 428 -21.64 -10.77 9.50
C PRO A 428 -23.14 -10.44 9.46
N ASN A 429 -23.53 -9.25 9.90
CA ASN A 429 -24.92 -8.79 9.97
C ASN A 429 -25.47 -8.24 8.64
N SER A 430 -24.64 -8.06 7.61
CA SER A 430 -25.08 -7.63 6.27
C SER A 430 -25.32 -8.84 5.37
N PRO A 431 -26.40 -8.90 4.59
CA PRO A 431 -26.63 -9.97 3.60
C PRO A 431 -25.73 -9.83 2.36
N TYR A 432 -24.94 -8.76 2.27
CA TYR A 432 -24.22 -8.42 1.05
C TYR A 432 -22.70 -8.36 1.24
N VAL A 433 -22.02 -8.50 0.11
CA VAL A 433 -20.60 -8.21 -0.10
C VAL A 433 -20.50 -6.99 -1.03
N PHE A 434 -19.65 -6.03 -0.69
CA PHE A 434 -19.43 -4.80 -1.45
C PHE A 434 -18.07 -4.82 -2.11
N ALA A 435 -18.01 -4.51 -3.42
CA ALA A 435 -16.77 -4.46 -4.20
C ALA A 435 -16.72 -3.15 -5.00
N ASP A 436 -15.62 -2.43 -4.92
CA ASP A 436 -15.38 -1.23 -5.73
C ASP A 436 -14.86 -1.58 -7.14
N GLN A 437 -14.88 -0.59 -8.05
CA GLN A 437 -14.49 -0.73 -9.46
C GLN A 437 -13.55 0.41 -9.91
N THR A 438 -12.71 0.86 -9.01
CA THR A 438 -11.89 2.08 -9.11
C THR A 438 -10.90 2.11 -10.28
N LYS A 439 -10.64 0.99 -10.94
CA LYS A 439 -9.64 0.87 -12.01
C LYS A 439 -10.24 0.86 -13.42
N HIS A 440 -11.53 1.02 -13.55
CA HIS A 440 -12.17 1.16 -14.86
C HIS A 440 -11.95 2.58 -15.42
N PRO A 441 -11.71 2.76 -16.74
CA PRO A 441 -11.52 4.09 -17.35
C PRO A 441 -12.81 4.91 -17.41
N GLU A 442 -13.98 4.27 -17.51
CA GLU A 442 -15.26 4.96 -17.58
C GLU A 442 -15.66 5.55 -16.22
N PRO A 443 -15.93 6.88 -16.13
CA PRO A 443 -16.27 7.55 -14.88
C PRO A 443 -17.48 6.92 -14.16
N GLU A 444 -18.51 6.51 -14.88
CA GLU A 444 -19.72 5.93 -14.27
C GLU A 444 -19.44 4.61 -13.56
N ILE A 445 -18.51 3.81 -14.07
CA ILE A 445 -18.12 2.54 -13.48
C ILE A 445 -17.21 2.77 -12.28
N GLN A 446 -16.16 3.59 -12.40
CA GLN A 446 -15.24 3.86 -11.29
C GLN A 446 -15.88 4.65 -10.12
N GLN A 447 -17.03 5.29 -10.35
CA GLN A 447 -17.85 5.98 -9.35
C GLN A 447 -18.89 5.07 -8.70
N SER A 448 -18.87 3.78 -9.02
CA SER A 448 -19.86 2.80 -8.59
C SER A 448 -19.24 1.70 -7.74
N ILE A 449 -20.08 1.08 -6.91
CA ILE A 449 -19.78 -0.15 -6.18
C ILE A 449 -20.76 -1.25 -6.56
N LYS A 450 -20.30 -2.49 -6.59
CA LYS A 450 -21.13 -3.69 -6.77
C LYS A 450 -21.59 -4.22 -5.43
N VAL A 451 -22.85 -4.57 -5.36
CA VAL A 451 -23.48 -5.24 -4.22
C VAL A 451 -23.77 -6.67 -4.64
N ILE A 452 -23.14 -7.61 -3.98
CA ILE A 452 -23.24 -9.05 -4.25
C ILE A 452 -23.98 -9.70 -3.09
N ASP A 453 -25.06 -10.42 -3.40
CA ASP A 453 -25.83 -11.16 -2.40
C ASP A 453 -25.08 -12.42 -1.97
N LYS A 454 -24.88 -12.61 -0.66
CA LYS A 454 -24.13 -13.74 -0.10
C LYS A 454 -24.76 -15.11 -0.34
N LYS A 455 -26.11 -15.17 -0.45
CA LYS A 455 -26.84 -16.43 -0.62
C LYS A 455 -26.78 -16.93 -2.04
N THR A 456 -26.82 -16.02 -3.01
CA THR A 456 -26.89 -16.36 -4.43
C THR A 456 -25.56 -16.25 -5.16
N GLY A 457 -24.60 -15.51 -4.60
CA GLY A 457 -23.33 -15.18 -5.25
C GLY A 457 -23.50 -14.27 -6.47
N LYS A 458 -24.62 -13.53 -6.58
CA LYS A 458 -24.93 -12.69 -7.75
C LYS A 458 -24.91 -11.21 -7.40
N VAL A 459 -24.54 -10.38 -8.38
CA VAL A 459 -24.73 -8.93 -8.27
C VAL A 459 -26.23 -8.63 -8.25
N VAL A 460 -26.70 -7.96 -7.20
CA VAL A 460 -28.11 -7.57 -7.03
C VAL A 460 -28.32 -6.07 -7.23
N LYS A 461 -27.27 -5.26 -7.06
CA LYS A 461 -27.33 -3.81 -7.27
C LYS A 461 -25.98 -3.26 -7.68
N THR A 462 -25.97 -2.23 -8.52
CA THR A 462 -24.83 -1.34 -8.74
C THR A 462 -25.23 0.03 -8.21
N ILE A 463 -24.46 0.55 -7.24
CA ILE A 463 -24.73 1.85 -6.64
C ILE A 463 -23.73 2.86 -7.21
N ARG A 464 -24.21 3.85 -7.96
CA ARG A 464 -23.40 4.99 -8.36
C ARG A 464 -23.34 5.98 -7.20
N VAL A 465 -22.20 6.02 -6.50
CA VAL A 465 -22.01 6.76 -5.24
C VAL A 465 -21.91 8.27 -5.48
N THR A 466 -21.35 8.67 -6.62
CA THR A 466 -21.12 10.08 -6.96
C THR A 466 -21.23 10.32 -8.47
N LYS A 467 -21.42 11.59 -8.86
CA LYS A 467 -21.35 12.08 -10.26
C LYS A 467 -20.20 13.07 -10.47
N GLU A 468 -19.35 13.30 -9.45
CA GLU A 468 -18.20 14.19 -9.58
C GLU A 468 -17.19 13.62 -10.57
N LYS A 469 -16.88 14.36 -11.64
CA LYS A 469 -16.14 13.85 -12.83
C LYS A 469 -14.79 13.20 -12.52
N THR A 470 -14.08 13.69 -11.53
CA THR A 470 -12.73 13.22 -11.17
C THR A 470 -12.71 12.34 -9.92
N ALA A 471 -13.88 11.82 -9.52
CA ALA A 471 -14.01 11.04 -8.31
C ALA A 471 -14.02 9.52 -8.57
N LEU A 472 -13.55 8.80 -7.56
CA LEU A 472 -13.62 7.34 -7.46
C LEU A 472 -14.50 6.98 -6.25
N ALA A 473 -15.37 5.97 -6.41
CA ALA A 473 -15.99 5.31 -5.26
C ALA A 473 -15.02 4.23 -4.77
N VAL A 474 -14.50 4.36 -3.55
CA VAL A 474 -13.43 3.49 -3.07
C VAL A 474 -13.65 3.07 -1.62
N HIS A 475 -13.28 1.83 -1.33
CA HIS A 475 -13.23 1.25 0.01
C HIS A 475 -14.54 1.36 0.80
N SER A 476 -15.27 0.27 0.91
CA SER A 476 -16.43 0.13 1.80
C SER A 476 -15.96 -0.26 3.21
N GLU A 477 -16.59 0.26 4.26
CA GLU A 477 -16.39 -0.14 5.66
C GLU A 477 -17.73 -0.06 6.40
N PHE A 478 -17.91 -0.91 7.39
CA PHE A 478 -19.12 -0.98 8.18
C PHE A 478 -18.98 -0.28 9.52
N ASN A 479 -20.07 0.23 10.07
CA ASN A 479 -20.14 0.66 11.46
C ASN A 479 -20.12 -0.57 12.41
N LYS A 480 -20.03 -0.31 13.72
CA LYS A 480 -19.81 -1.31 14.76
C LYS A 480 -20.79 -2.50 14.69
N ASP A 481 -22.06 -2.28 14.39
CA ASP A 481 -23.12 -3.30 14.34
C ASP A 481 -23.43 -3.82 12.92
N GLY A 482 -22.79 -3.27 11.91
CA GLY A 482 -23.00 -3.65 10.51
C GLY A 482 -24.29 -3.14 9.88
N SER A 483 -25.02 -2.24 10.54
CA SER A 483 -26.27 -1.65 10.02
C SER A 483 -26.01 -0.62 8.90
N GLU A 484 -24.80 -0.07 8.85
CA GLU A 484 -24.38 0.92 7.86
C GLU A 484 -23.14 0.48 7.11
N VAL A 485 -23.10 0.81 5.81
CA VAL A 485 -21.88 0.71 4.98
C VAL A 485 -21.48 2.11 4.49
N TRP A 486 -20.23 2.45 4.73
CA TRP A 486 -19.63 3.76 4.45
C TRP A 486 -18.72 3.66 3.24
N VAL A 487 -18.93 4.48 2.22
CA VAL A 487 -18.15 4.47 0.98
C VAL A 487 -17.46 5.81 0.78
N SER A 488 -16.14 5.81 0.55
CA SER A 488 -15.39 7.04 0.27
C SER A 488 -15.56 7.49 -1.17
N VAL A 489 -15.74 8.78 -1.35
CA VAL A 489 -15.66 9.50 -2.62
C VAL A 489 -14.33 10.22 -2.66
N TRP A 490 -13.35 9.59 -3.29
CA TRP A 490 -12.01 10.15 -3.45
C TRP A 490 -11.95 11.02 -4.70
N VAL A 491 -11.96 12.35 -4.51
CA VAL A 491 -11.90 13.32 -5.62
C VAL A 491 -10.44 13.60 -5.96
N ARG A 492 -10.06 13.38 -7.21
CA ARG A 492 -8.75 13.66 -7.79
C ARG A 492 -8.71 15.06 -8.40
N GLY A 493 -7.59 15.44 -9.03
CA GLY A 493 -7.51 16.73 -9.75
C GLY A 493 -6.93 17.90 -8.94
N GLY A 494 -6.06 17.59 -7.98
CA GLY A 494 -5.26 18.55 -7.21
C GLY A 494 -6.03 19.26 -6.09
N LYS A 495 -5.30 20.10 -5.34
CA LYS A 495 -5.77 20.73 -4.08
C LYS A 495 -7.12 21.46 -4.17
N LYS A 496 -7.39 22.12 -5.29
CA LYS A 496 -8.66 22.88 -5.50
C LYS A 496 -9.92 21.99 -5.43
N ASN A 497 -9.77 20.69 -5.65
CA ASN A 497 -10.89 19.74 -5.65
C ASN A 497 -10.94 18.89 -4.36
N TRP A 498 -9.95 18.95 -3.49
CA TRP A 498 -9.87 18.05 -2.33
C TRP A 498 -11.10 18.11 -1.43
N LEU A 499 -11.61 19.30 -1.13
CA LEU A 499 -12.80 19.49 -0.28
C LEU A 499 -14.12 19.00 -0.89
N LYS A 500 -14.12 18.56 -2.14
CA LYS A 500 -15.27 17.86 -2.74
C LYS A 500 -15.33 16.38 -2.33
N GLY A 501 -14.30 15.87 -1.63
CA GLY A 501 -14.31 14.52 -1.09
C GLY A 501 -15.34 14.39 0.02
N GLU A 502 -15.99 13.25 0.09
CA GLU A 502 -17.04 12.94 1.05
C GLU A 502 -17.07 11.44 1.37
N ILE A 503 -17.78 11.08 2.43
CA ILE A 503 -18.18 9.71 2.69
C ILE A 503 -19.69 9.64 2.56
N VAL A 504 -20.18 8.66 1.79
CA VAL A 504 -21.60 8.37 1.66
C VAL A 504 -21.94 7.16 2.51
N VAL A 505 -22.94 7.31 3.35
CA VAL A 505 -23.42 6.28 4.28
C VAL A 505 -24.71 5.69 3.74
N TYR A 506 -24.73 4.37 3.61
CA TYR A 506 -25.91 3.61 3.21
C TYR A 506 -26.38 2.68 4.33
N ASP A 507 -27.68 2.46 4.42
CA ASP A 507 -28.21 1.32 5.17
C ASP A 507 -27.72 0.02 4.51
N SER A 508 -27.13 -0.88 5.30
CA SER A 508 -26.47 -2.08 4.75
C SER A 508 -27.43 -3.17 4.27
N ASN A 509 -28.71 -3.06 4.59
CA ASN A 509 -29.77 -4.01 4.22
C ASN A 509 -30.65 -3.48 3.09
N THR A 510 -31.16 -2.23 3.23
CA THR A 510 -32.05 -1.62 2.22
C THR A 510 -31.27 -1.00 1.07
N LEU A 511 -29.99 -0.70 1.28
CA LEU A 511 -29.09 -0.02 0.32
C LEU A 511 -29.57 1.40 -0.02
N GLU A 512 -30.30 2.04 0.88
CA GLU A 512 -30.70 3.43 0.79
C GLU A 512 -29.66 4.35 1.40
N GLU A 513 -29.45 5.52 0.78
CA GLU A 513 -28.53 6.53 1.30
C GLU A 513 -29.12 7.14 2.59
N LYS A 514 -28.34 7.13 3.66
CA LYS A 514 -28.70 7.70 4.96
C LYS A 514 -28.09 9.07 5.23
N ALA A 515 -26.81 9.26 4.86
CA ALA A 515 -26.06 10.47 5.15
C ALA A 515 -24.91 10.69 4.17
N ARG A 516 -24.43 11.94 4.12
CA ARG A 516 -23.17 12.34 3.48
C ARG A 516 -22.34 13.18 4.43
N ILE A 517 -21.10 12.77 4.66
CA ILE A 517 -20.12 13.51 5.46
C ILE A 517 -19.19 14.20 4.47
N LYS A 518 -19.36 15.50 4.34
CA LYS A 518 -18.72 16.36 3.32
C LYS A 518 -17.41 16.97 3.80
N ASP A 519 -16.75 17.71 2.91
CA ASP A 519 -15.53 18.51 3.16
C ASP A 519 -14.36 17.69 3.71
N LEU A 520 -14.23 16.46 3.18
CA LEU A 520 -13.13 15.57 3.47
C LEU A 520 -12.09 15.62 2.35
N GLU A 521 -10.87 16.01 2.69
CA GLU A 521 -9.76 16.10 1.73
C GLU A 521 -9.31 14.71 1.29
N THR A 522 -9.67 14.29 0.09
CA THR A 522 -9.20 13.02 -0.52
C THR A 522 -9.39 11.76 0.34
N PRO A 523 -10.61 11.48 0.87
CA PRO A 523 -10.86 10.31 1.70
C PRO A 523 -10.68 9.02 0.88
N THR A 524 -9.96 8.04 1.44
CA THR A 524 -9.70 6.75 0.81
C THR A 524 -10.05 5.59 1.75
N GLY A 525 -9.05 4.88 2.28
CA GLY A 525 -9.26 3.82 3.25
C GLY A 525 -9.86 4.36 4.55
N LYS A 526 -10.73 3.59 5.15
CA LYS A 526 -11.30 3.89 6.47
C LYS A 526 -11.45 2.63 7.29
N PHE A 527 -11.42 2.78 8.60
CA PHE A 527 -11.38 1.68 9.55
C PHE A 527 -12.28 2.01 10.74
N ASN A 528 -13.25 1.15 11.02
CA ASN A 528 -14.05 1.24 12.23
C ASN A 528 -13.28 0.61 13.40
N VAL A 529 -13.21 1.29 14.54
CA VAL A 529 -12.44 0.85 15.72
C VAL A 529 -12.89 -0.52 16.19
N TYR A 530 -14.18 -0.70 16.45
CA TYR A 530 -14.72 -1.96 16.94
C TYR A 530 -14.45 -3.13 16.00
N ASN A 531 -14.75 -2.94 14.70
CA ASN A 531 -14.58 -4.00 13.71
C ASN A 531 -13.12 -4.44 13.56
N ARG A 532 -12.17 -3.50 13.75
CA ARG A 532 -10.74 -3.83 13.72
C ARG A 532 -10.30 -4.61 14.93
N VAL A 533 -10.65 -4.14 16.14
CA VAL A 533 -10.30 -4.79 17.42
C VAL A 533 -10.87 -6.21 17.51
N HIS A 534 -12.09 -6.40 17.03
CA HIS A 534 -12.79 -7.68 17.10
C HIS A 534 -12.69 -8.53 15.84
N HIS A 535 -11.82 -8.13 14.89
CA HIS A 535 -11.58 -8.86 13.63
C HIS A 535 -12.87 -9.19 12.87
N VAL A 536 -13.81 -8.25 12.83
CA VAL A 536 -15.07 -8.39 12.10
C VAL A 536 -14.79 -8.22 10.61
N THR A 537 -14.84 -9.32 9.85
CA THR A 537 -14.53 -9.34 8.39
C THR A 537 -15.56 -10.18 7.64
#